data_7dae838c8b63e46523a19a7ee21be4eb
#
_entry.id   7dae838c8b63e46523a19a7ee21be4eb
#
_cell.length_a   1.000
_cell.length_b   1.000
_cell.length_c   1.000
_cell.angle_alpha   90.00
_cell.angle_beta   90.00
_cell.angle_gamma   90.00
#
_symmetry.space_group_name_H-M   'P 1'
#
loop_
_entity.id
_entity.type
_entity.pdbx_description
1 polymer ?
#
loop_
_entity_poly.entity_id
_entity_poly.type
_entity_poly.pdbx_seq_one_letter_code
_entity_poly.pdbx_strand_id
1 'polypeptide(L)'
;YDKSSAKEYETIPEIIFAYDQAEKARTIDSNKCKINESIIGSLDLRHGEKLIPVIEKAISLSKGKLKGIRMLLASHSDPNISSGAVKTPMGIMKDPKFLEGAKILQNYNLSLDFWIHHTQLNEMEYVANSVPELSIILNHVGGPIHLGQYEDKKALTHREWRQSMMRLATLPNISVKLGGLGMEVNGCKFYKNPFPPSSDELCDTWKPW
;
A
#
# COMPACT_ATOMS: atom_id res chain seq x y z
N TYR A 1 -16.42 6.98 -6.88
CA TYR A 1 -16.80 7.24 -5.48
C TYR A 1 -18.27 7.64 -5.43
N ASP A 2 -19.05 7.00 -4.59
CA ASP A 2 -20.45 7.34 -4.34
C ASP A 2 -20.52 8.50 -3.33
N LYS A 3 -20.77 9.71 -3.84
CA LYS A 3 -20.89 10.92 -3.01
C LYS A 3 -22.20 11.01 -2.22
N SER A 4 -23.15 10.10 -2.45
CA SER A 4 -24.44 10.04 -1.76
C SER A 4 -24.40 9.22 -0.47
N SER A 5 -23.37 8.40 -0.29
CA SER A 5 -23.17 7.57 0.89
C SER A 5 -22.42 8.30 2.00
N ALA A 6 -22.55 7.84 3.24
CA ALA A 6 -21.70 8.28 4.32
C ALA A 6 -20.23 8.03 3.94
N LYS A 7 -19.34 8.94 4.35
CA LYS A 7 -17.94 9.00 3.86
C LYS A 7 -17.16 7.70 4.03
N GLU A 8 -17.44 6.94 5.08
CA GLU A 8 -16.83 5.64 5.35
C GLU A 8 -17.22 4.56 4.34
N TYR A 9 -18.30 4.74 3.57
CA TYR A 9 -18.79 3.80 2.55
C TYR A 9 -18.39 4.15 1.11
N GLU A 10 -17.69 5.27 0.89
CA GLU A 10 -17.36 5.80 -0.44
C GLU A 10 -16.59 4.78 -1.33
N THR A 11 -15.88 3.83 -0.74
CA THR A 11 -15.05 2.85 -1.45
C THR A 11 -15.73 1.51 -1.69
N ILE A 12 -16.91 1.27 -1.14
CA ILE A 12 -17.68 0.03 -1.36
C ILE A 12 -17.95 -0.25 -2.85
N PRO A 13 -18.34 0.74 -3.68
CA PRO A 13 -18.55 0.52 -5.11
C PRO A 13 -17.34 -0.03 -5.86
N GLU A 14 -16.11 0.33 -5.45
CA GLU A 14 -14.89 -0.21 -6.03
C GLU A 14 -14.75 -1.72 -5.78
N ILE A 15 -15.07 -2.17 -4.56
CA ILE A 15 -15.04 -3.59 -4.19
C ILE A 15 -16.08 -4.37 -4.97
N ILE A 16 -17.29 -3.82 -5.10
CA ILE A 16 -18.38 -4.42 -5.89
C ILE A 16 -17.96 -4.54 -7.36
N PHE A 17 -17.42 -3.46 -7.93
CA PHE A 17 -16.93 -3.47 -9.32
C PHE A 17 -15.88 -4.56 -9.53
N ALA A 18 -14.89 -4.67 -8.66
CA ALA A 18 -13.87 -5.71 -8.74
C ALA A 18 -14.47 -7.13 -8.67
N TYR A 19 -15.43 -7.34 -7.78
CA TYR A 19 -16.16 -8.60 -7.69
C TYR A 19 -16.94 -8.92 -8.96
N ASP A 20 -17.69 -7.95 -9.49
CA ASP A 20 -18.49 -8.13 -10.70
C ASP A 20 -17.62 -8.45 -11.94
N GLN A 21 -16.42 -7.86 -12.05
CA GLN A 21 -15.48 -8.22 -13.11
C GLN A 21 -14.99 -9.67 -12.98
N ALA A 22 -14.77 -10.16 -11.76
CA ALA A 22 -14.42 -11.55 -11.52
C ALA A 22 -15.53 -12.50 -11.99
N GLU A 23 -16.78 -12.21 -11.64
CA GLU A 23 -17.92 -13.04 -12.02
C GLU A 23 -18.15 -13.00 -13.55
N LYS A 24 -18.07 -11.83 -14.18
CA LYS A 24 -18.15 -11.72 -15.65
C LYS A 24 -17.07 -12.53 -16.36
N ALA A 25 -15.83 -12.49 -15.87
CA ALA A 25 -14.74 -13.27 -16.47
C ALA A 25 -15.00 -14.78 -16.40
N ARG A 26 -15.59 -15.26 -15.31
CA ARG A 26 -15.95 -16.69 -15.14
C ARG A 26 -17.03 -17.14 -16.12
N THR A 27 -17.98 -16.26 -16.47
CA THR A 27 -19.04 -16.61 -17.42
C THR A 27 -18.56 -16.67 -18.86
N ILE A 28 -17.49 -15.92 -19.21
CA ILE A 28 -16.93 -15.88 -20.57
C ILE A 28 -16.14 -17.17 -20.87
N ASP A 29 -15.30 -17.62 -19.95
CA ASP A 29 -14.54 -18.85 -20.11
C ASP A 29 -14.05 -19.37 -18.75
N SER A 30 -14.65 -20.43 -18.27
CA SER A 30 -14.34 -21.06 -16.99
C SER A 30 -12.94 -21.68 -16.90
N ASN A 31 -12.30 -21.93 -18.05
CA ASN A 31 -10.99 -22.59 -18.15
C ASN A 31 -9.81 -21.59 -18.24
N LYS A 32 -10.10 -20.28 -18.37
CA LYS A 32 -9.09 -19.25 -18.46
C LYS A 32 -8.63 -18.74 -17.08
N CYS A 33 -7.68 -17.83 -17.11
CA CYS A 33 -7.14 -17.19 -15.92
C CYS A 33 -8.25 -16.58 -15.06
N LYS A 34 -8.27 -16.92 -13.79
CA LYS A 34 -9.19 -16.35 -12.81
C LYS A 34 -8.70 -14.97 -12.42
N ILE A 35 -9.52 -13.96 -12.62
CA ILE A 35 -9.22 -12.58 -12.22
C ILE A 35 -9.94 -12.22 -10.91
N ASN A 36 -9.37 -11.30 -10.13
CA ASN A 36 -9.93 -10.76 -8.89
C ASN A 36 -10.39 -11.84 -7.89
N GLU A 37 -9.64 -12.96 -7.80
CA GLU A 37 -9.91 -14.00 -6.79
C GLU A 37 -9.61 -13.51 -5.36
N SER A 38 -8.78 -12.46 -5.25
CA SER A 38 -8.53 -11.73 -4.02
C SER A 38 -8.62 -10.24 -4.30
N ILE A 39 -9.33 -9.51 -3.45
CA ILE A 39 -9.55 -8.07 -3.56
C ILE A 39 -8.88 -7.38 -2.38
N ILE A 40 -8.09 -6.36 -2.67
CA ILE A 40 -7.58 -5.42 -1.68
C ILE A 40 -8.36 -4.13 -1.89
N GLY A 41 -9.20 -3.79 -0.91
CA GLY A 41 -10.02 -2.58 -0.94
C GLY A 41 -9.28 -1.35 -0.39
N SER A 42 -9.96 -0.22 -0.33
CA SER A 42 -9.46 1.01 0.27
C SER A 42 -10.41 1.49 1.36
N LEU A 43 -9.89 1.80 2.55
CA LEU A 43 -10.65 2.39 3.66
C LEU A 43 -9.74 3.35 4.44
N ASP A 44 -10.32 4.41 4.98
CA ASP A 44 -9.60 5.28 5.92
C ASP A 44 -9.73 4.73 7.34
N LEU A 45 -8.66 4.16 7.86
CA LEU A 45 -8.67 3.49 9.18
C LEU A 45 -8.99 4.44 10.35
N ARG A 46 -8.89 5.77 10.14
CA ARG A 46 -9.24 6.76 11.18
C ARG A 46 -10.73 6.82 11.51
N HIS A 47 -11.56 6.14 10.74
CA HIS A 47 -12.98 6.00 11.08
C HIS A 47 -13.23 5.10 12.30
N GLY A 48 -12.22 4.33 12.77
CA GLY A 48 -12.31 3.50 13.95
C GLY A 48 -13.47 2.52 13.90
N GLU A 49 -14.26 2.40 14.97
CA GLU A 49 -15.40 1.46 15.07
C GLU A 49 -16.45 1.60 13.96
N LYS A 50 -16.57 2.77 13.32
CA LYS A 50 -17.47 2.94 12.17
C LYS A 50 -17.09 2.06 10.98
N LEU A 51 -15.85 1.52 10.94
CA LEU A 51 -15.42 0.58 9.91
C LEU A 51 -16.05 -0.80 10.04
N ILE A 52 -16.50 -1.21 11.21
CA ILE A 52 -17.06 -2.53 11.45
C ILE A 52 -18.19 -2.85 10.46
N PRO A 53 -19.29 -2.08 10.41
CA PRO A 53 -20.38 -2.36 9.48
C PRO A 53 -19.95 -2.22 8.00
N VAL A 54 -18.96 -1.38 7.71
CA VAL A 54 -18.42 -1.20 6.35
C VAL A 54 -17.66 -2.46 5.90
N ILE A 55 -16.79 -2.98 6.76
CA ILE A 55 -16.00 -4.20 6.50
C ILE A 55 -16.93 -5.42 6.34
N GLU A 56 -17.90 -5.59 7.22
CA GLU A 56 -18.88 -6.66 7.14
C GLU A 56 -19.67 -6.63 5.84
N LYS A 57 -20.13 -5.44 5.44
CA LYS A 57 -20.80 -5.22 4.16
C LYS A 57 -19.89 -5.54 2.98
N ALA A 58 -18.63 -5.08 3.02
CA ALA A 58 -17.65 -5.33 1.96
C ALA A 58 -17.33 -6.83 1.80
N ILE A 59 -17.15 -7.55 2.92
CA ILE A 59 -16.94 -9.01 2.93
C ILE A 59 -18.15 -9.72 2.34
N SER A 60 -19.36 -9.36 2.76
CA SER A 60 -20.60 -9.94 2.26
C SER A 60 -20.78 -9.73 0.76
N LEU A 61 -20.63 -8.48 0.27
CA LEU A 61 -20.80 -8.12 -1.13
C LEU A 61 -19.73 -8.72 -2.05
N SER A 62 -18.51 -8.90 -1.56
CA SER A 62 -17.43 -9.58 -2.28
C SER A 62 -17.43 -11.09 -2.14
N LYS A 63 -18.44 -11.66 -1.44
CA LYS A 63 -18.54 -13.10 -1.11
C LYS A 63 -17.22 -13.66 -0.54
N GLY A 64 -16.59 -12.92 0.38
CA GLY A 64 -15.34 -13.29 1.04
C GLY A 64 -14.08 -13.14 0.19
N LYS A 65 -14.14 -12.49 -0.98
CA LYS A 65 -12.96 -12.20 -1.81
C LYS A 65 -12.15 -11.00 -1.29
N LEU A 66 -12.71 -10.15 -0.43
CA LEU A 66 -11.93 -9.11 0.25
C LEU A 66 -10.90 -9.79 1.17
N LYS A 67 -9.62 -9.49 0.98
CA LYS A 67 -8.50 -10.07 1.73
C LYS A 67 -7.66 -9.05 2.48
N GLY A 68 -7.81 -7.79 2.17
CA GLY A 68 -7.08 -6.73 2.83
C GLY A 68 -7.53 -5.34 2.43
N ILE A 69 -6.94 -4.37 3.09
CA ILE A 69 -7.17 -2.95 2.87
C ILE A 69 -5.83 -2.29 2.56
N ARG A 70 -5.80 -1.41 1.56
CA ARG A 70 -4.66 -0.58 1.23
C ARG A 70 -4.94 0.87 1.55
N MET A 71 -3.96 1.50 2.21
CA MET A 71 -3.95 2.95 2.39
C MET A 71 -2.75 3.60 1.70
N LEU A 72 -3.00 4.73 1.04
CA LEU A 72 -1.97 5.61 0.50
C LEU A 72 -1.51 6.54 1.62
N LEU A 73 -0.43 6.15 2.30
CA LEU A 73 0.06 6.83 3.50
C LEU A 73 1.35 7.62 3.25
N ALA A 74 1.89 7.53 2.03
CA ALA A 74 3.09 8.25 1.65
C ALA A 74 2.91 9.75 1.85
N SER A 75 3.77 10.34 2.67
CA SER A 75 3.78 11.77 2.98
C SER A 75 5.20 12.26 3.20
N HIS A 76 5.45 13.52 2.84
CA HIS A 76 6.73 14.16 3.05
C HIS A 76 6.54 15.67 3.20
N SER A 77 7.42 16.33 3.96
CA SER A 77 7.38 17.78 4.18
C SER A 77 7.85 18.59 2.96
N ASP A 78 8.71 18.02 2.11
CA ASP A 78 9.12 18.64 0.85
C ASP A 78 8.00 18.51 -0.19
N PRO A 79 7.43 19.62 -0.69
CA PRO A 79 6.34 19.60 -1.67
C PRO A 79 6.75 19.02 -3.04
N ASN A 80 8.06 18.94 -3.33
CA ASN A 80 8.56 18.33 -4.56
C ASN A 80 8.53 16.79 -4.51
N ILE A 81 8.33 16.21 -3.32
CA ILE A 81 8.16 14.77 -3.15
C ILE A 81 6.68 14.47 -3.15
N SER A 82 6.17 14.15 -4.35
CA SER A 82 4.76 13.81 -4.53
C SER A 82 4.45 12.46 -3.90
N SER A 83 3.40 12.43 -3.08
CA SER A 83 2.82 11.21 -2.54
C SER A 83 1.68 10.65 -3.38
N GLY A 84 1.44 11.20 -4.57
CA GLY A 84 0.34 10.85 -5.46
C GLY A 84 -0.86 11.81 -5.34
N ALA A 85 -2.01 11.38 -5.84
CA ALA A 85 -3.22 12.22 -5.91
C ALA A 85 -3.86 12.54 -4.55
N VAL A 86 -3.52 11.80 -3.50
CA VAL A 86 -4.08 11.96 -2.15
C VAL A 86 -3.02 12.58 -1.24
N LYS A 87 -3.35 13.73 -0.65
CA LYS A 87 -2.51 14.34 0.39
C LYS A 87 -2.80 13.68 1.74
N THR A 88 -1.86 12.90 2.21
CA THR A 88 -1.94 12.24 3.52
C THR A 88 -1.21 13.07 4.58
N PRO A 89 -1.83 13.34 5.74
CA PRO A 89 -1.15 14.00 6.84
C PRO A 89 0.07 13.23 7.32
N MET A 90 1.15 13.93 7.66
CA MET A 90 2.33 13.32 8.27
C MET A 90 1.96 12.76 9.67
N GLY A 91 2.57 11.62 10.03
CA GLY A 91 2.37 11.01 11.33
C GLY A 91 1.04 10.27 11.52
N ILE A 92 0.25 10.12 10.46
CA ILE A 92 -1.07 9.47 10.51
C ILE A 92 -1.02 8.05 11.11
N MET A 93 0.05 7.31 10.91
CA MET A 93 0.23 5.95 11.44
C MET A 93 0.39 5.91 12.97
N LYS A 94 0.63 7.07 13.61
CA LYS A 94 0.67 7.22 15.07
C LYS A 94 -0.66 7.74 15.65
N ASP A 95 -1.64 8.03 14.80
CA ASP A 95 -2.99 8.42 15.25
C ASP A 95 -3.65 7.25 15.99
N PRO A 96 -4.15 7.43 17.24
CA PRO A 96 -4.85 6.38 17.98
C PRO A 96 -6.02 5.75 17.21
N LYS A 97 -6.76 6.55 16.43
CA LYS A 97 -7.87 6.05 15.60
C LYS A 97 -7.37 5.18 14.44
N PHE A 98 -6.21 5.50 13.87
CA PHE A 98 -5.58 4.64 12.86
C PHE A 98 -5.24 3.27 13.45
N LEU A 99 -4.65 3.24 14.66
CA LEU A 99 -4.34 1.98 15.35
C LEU A 99 -5.59 1.20 15.74
N GLU A 100 -6.66 1.88 16.12
CA GLU A 100 -7.96 1.27 16.37
C GLU A 100 -8.49 0.58 15.10
N GLY A 101 -8.47 1.27 13.96
CA GLY A 101 -8.84 0.70 12.66
C GLY A 101 -7.95 -0.48 12.25
N ALA A 102 -6.64 -0.43 12.53
CA ALA A 102 -5.72 -1.53 12.27
C ALA A 102 -6.06 -2.77 13.11
N LYS A 103 -6.42 -2.60 14.40
CA LYS A 103 -6.89 -3.70 15.26
C LYS A 103 -8.20 -4.30 14.75
N ILE A 104 -9.10 -3.48 14.20
CA ILE A 104 -10.33 -3.98 13.58
C ILE A 104 -10.00 -4.87 12.38
N LEU A 105 -9.06 -4.46 11.49
CA LEU A 105 -8.64 -5.32 10.37
C LEU A 105 -8.06 -6.66 10.84
N GLN A 106 -7.26 -6.66 11.91
CA GLN A 106 -6.74 -7.88 12.54
C GLN A 106 -7.87 -8.83 12.95
N ASN A 107 -8.93 -8.31 13.60
CA ASN A 107 -10.07 -9.10 14.06
C ASN A 107 -10.86 -9.75 12.91
N TYR A 108 -10.85 -9.13 11.73
CA TYR A 108 -11.47 -9.67 10.50
C TYR A 108 -10.51 -10.48 9.64
N ASN A 109 -9.28 -10.73 10.10
CA ASN A 109 -8.23 -11.45 9.35
C ASN A 109 -7.99 -10.84 7.96
N LEU A 110 -7.98 -9.49 7.90
CA LEU A 110 -7.67 -8.72 6.70
C LEU A 110 -6.24 -8.17 6.78
N SER A 111 -5.50 -8.21 5.68
CA SER A 111 -4.18 -7.58 5.61
C SER A 111 -4.29 -6.06 5.51
N LEU A 112 -3.21 -5.37 5.90
CA LEU A 112 -3.07 -3.93 5.71
C LEU A 112 -1.86 -3.63 4.80
N ASP A 113 -2.15 -3.11 3.60
CA ASP A 113 -1.15 -2.71 2.63
C ASP A 113 -0.75 -1.25 2.81
N PHE A 114 0.54 -1.01 3.06
CA PHE A 114 1.11 0.33 3.20
C PHE A 114 1.80 0.79 1.91
N TRP A 115 1.35 1.92 1.35
CA TRP A 115 2.17 2.69 0.43
C TRP A 115 2.75 3.89 1.17
N ILE A 116 4.04 3.85 1.49
CA ILE A 116 4.79 4.83 2.27
C ILE A 116 6.16 5.09 1.66
N HIS A 117 6.80 6.18 2.09
CA HIS A 117 8.19 6.45 1.75
C HIS A 117 9.15 5.83 2.77
N HIS A 118 10.43 5.62 2.37
CA HIS A 118 11.45 5.05 3.25
C HIS A 118 11.64 5.83 4.56
N THR A 119 11.37 7.14 4.54
CA THR A 119 11.42 8.02 5.72
C THR A 119 10.33 7.72 6.76
N GLN A 120 9.31 6.93 6.38
CA GLN A 120 8.18 6.57 7.24
C GLN A 120 8.24 5.11 7.74
N LEU A 121 9.30 4.35 7.41
CA LEU A 121 9.41 2.93 7.78
C LEU A 121 9.42 2.72 9.31
N ASN A 122 9.91 3.68 10.09
CA ASN A 122 9.84 3.65 11.55
C ASN A 122 8.40 3.81 12.10
N GLU A 123 7.53 4.52 11.38
CA GLU A 123 6.12 4.60 11.77
C GLU A 123 5.40 3.28 11.49
N MET A 124 5.73 2.62 10.38
CA MET A 124 5.22 1.28 10.08
C MET A 124 5.71 0.24 11.11
N GLU A 125 6.97 0.31 11.54
CA GLU A 125 7.54 -0.50 12.62
C GLU A 125 6.72 -0.34 13.92
N TYR A 126 6.35 0.90 14.24
CA TYR A 126 5.49 1.20 15.39
C TYR A 126 4.10 0.54 15.26
N VAL A 127 3.45 0.61 14.09
CA VAL A 127 2.17 -0.06 13.86
C VAL A 127 2.32 -1.57 13.99
N ALA A 128 3.33 -2.16 13.36
CA ALA A 128 3.54 -3.60 13.37
C ALA A 128 3.74 -4.17 14.79
N ASN A 129 4.46 -3.44 15.65
CA ASN A 129 4.60 -3.79 17.06
C ASN A 129 3.32 -3.57 17.88
N SER A 130 2.48 -2.60 17.50
CA SER A 130 1.23 -2.29 18.19
C SER A 130 0.10 -3.27 17.87
N VAL A 131 0.16 -3.95 16.71
CA VAL A 131 -0.83 -4.91 16.22
C VAL A 131 -0.10 -6.15 15.66
N PRO A 132 0.52 -6.97 16.52
CA PRO A 132 1.47 -8.00 16.11
C PRO A 132 0.85 -9.17 15.32
N GLU A 133 -0.46 -9.37 15.39
CA GLU A 133 -1.17 -10.41 14.64
C GLU A 133 -1.73 -9.91 13.30
N LEU A 134 -1.65 -8.59 13.04
CA LEU A 134 -2.07 -8.03 11.75
C LEU A 134 -1.04 -8.37 10.68
N SER A 135 -1.47 -8.99 9.58
CA SER A 135 -0.63 -9.14 8.39
C SER A 135 -0.43 -7.79 7.70
N ILE A 136 0.80 -7.30 7.69
CA ILE A 136 1.17 -6.01 7.12
C ILE A 136 1.98 -6.22 5.85
N ILE A 137 1.60 -5.50 4.78
CA ILE A 137 2.23 -5.59 3.47
C ILE A 137 2.87 -4.26 3.11
N LEU A 138 4.19 -4.22 3.07
CA LEU A 138 4.93 -3.05 2.59
C LEU A 138 4.96 -3.04 1.06
N ASN A 139 4.32 -2.06 0.45
CA ASN A 139 4.31 -1.92 -1.00
C ASN A 139 5.62 -1.31 -1.52
N HIS A 140 6.03 -1.76 -2.71
CA HIS A 140 7.05 -1.12 -3.53
C HIS A 140 8.38 -0.91 -2.80
N VAL A 141 8.86 -1.97 -2.15
CA VAL A 141 10.11 -1.99 -1.37
C VAL A 141 10.28 -0.84 -0.36
N GLY A 142 9.16 -0.26 0.10
CA GLY A 142 9.18 0.85 1.06
C GLY A 142 9.54 2.21 0.48
N GLY A 143 9.31 2.42 -0.83
CA GLY A 143 9.34 3.72 -1.49
C GLY A 143 10.61 4.57 -1.25
N PRO A 144 11.81 4.10 -1.63
CA PRO A 144 13.02 4.91 -1.52
C PRO A 144 12.90 6.19 -2.35
N ILE A 145 13.15 7.34 -1.73
CA ILE A 145 13.01 8.65 -2.38
C ILE A 145 14.32 9.04 -3.07
N HIS A 146 14.22 9.47 -4.33
CA HIS A 146 15.32 10.05 -5.12
C HIS A 146 14.87 11.33 -5.86
N LEU A 147 14.02 12.11 -5.23
CA LEU A 147 13.55 13.41 -5.71
C LEU A 147 13.81 14.49 -4.67
N GLY A 148 13.75 15.75 -5.10
CA GLY A 148 13.93 16.90 -4.24
C GLY A 148 15.25 16.85 -3.48
N GLN A 149 15.21 16.99 -2.17
CA GLN A 149 16.41 16.97 -1.33
C GLN A 149 17.20 15.64 -1.34
N TYR A 150 16.66 14.55 -1.93
CA TYR A 150 17.28 13.21 -2.02
C TYR A 150 17.86 12.91 -3.41
N GLU A 151 17.71 13.80 -4.41
CA GLU A 151 18.07 13.53 -5.81
C GLU A 151 19.54 13.06 -5.95
N ASP A 152 20.47 13.74 -5.27
CA ASP A 152 21.90 13.41 -5.32
C ASP A 152 22.40 12.62 -4.10
N LYS A 153 21.49 12.05 -3.28
CA LYS A 153 21.84 11.40 -2.03
C LYS A 153 21.57 9.91 -2.03
N LYS A 154 21.73 9.22 -3.16
CA LYS A 154 21.42 7.79 -3.32
C LYS A 154 22.06 6.92 -2.24
N ALA A 155 23.33 7.14 -1.90
CA ALA A 155 24.02 6.38 -0.87
C ALA A 155 23.43 6.59 0.54
N LEU A 156 22.99 7.80 0.87
CA LEU A 156 22.33 8.12 2.13
C LEU A 156 20.96 7.44 2.18
N THR A 157 20.13 7.63 1.16
CA THR A 157 18.80 6.99 1.05
C THR A 157 18.90 5.47 1.19
N HIS A 158 19.86 4.85 0.49
CA HIS A 158 20.08 3.39 0.58
C HIS A 158 20.47 2.95 1.99
N ARG A 159 21.35 3.68 2.66
CA ARG A 159 21.75 3.37 4.04
C ARG A 159 20.57 3.45 5.01
N GLU A 160 19.79 4.53 4.97
CA GLU A 160 18.63 4.75 5.84
C GLU A 160 17.53 3.73 5.60
N TRP A 161 17.22 3.48 4.33
CA TRP A 161 16.29 2.46 3.90
C TRP A 161 16.73 1.08 4.40
N ARG A 162 17.98 0.68 4.14
CA ARG A 162 18.52 -0.62 4.54
C ARG A 162 18.47 -0.83 6.05
N GLN A 163 18.85 0.16 6.83
CA GLN A 163 18.77 0.09 8.30
C GLN A 163 17.34 -0.13 8.79
N SER A 164 16.37 0.55 8.20
CA SER A 164 14.95 0.38 8.52
C SER A 164 14.44 -0.99 8.08
N MET A 165 14.77 -1.44 6.87
CA MET A 165 14.38 -2.77 6.38
C MET A 165 14.96 -3.90 7.24
N MET A 166 16.18 -3.77 7.74
CA MET A 166 16.77 -4.75 8.66
C MET A 166 15.99 -4.85 9.99
N ARG A 167 15.46 -3.73 10.52
CA ARG A 167 14.58 -3.78 11.71
C ARG A 167 13.23 -4.40 11.37
N LEU A 168 12.60 -4.01 10.26
CA LEU A 168 11.33 -4.58 9.83
C LEU A 168 11.43 -6.09 9.57
N ALA A 169 12.55 -6.58 9.06
CA ALA A 169 12.79 -8.00 8.80
C ALA A 169 12.78 -8.87 10.07
N THR A 170 12.89 -8.28 11.26
CA THR A 170 12.76 -9.03 12.53
C THR A 170 11.29 -9.23 12.95
N LEU A 171 10.35 -8.58 12.29
CA LEU A 171 8.93 -8.62 12.62
C LEU A 171 8.22 -9.67 11.75
N PRO A 172 7.63 -10.72 12.37
CA PRO A 172 7.07 -11.85 11.62
C PRO A 172 5.79 -11.51 10.86
N ASN A 173 5.14 -10.40 11.20
CA ASN A 173 3.88 -9.97 10.60
C ASN A 173 4.05 -9.02 9.40
N ILE A 174 5.28 -8.82 8.90
CA ILE A 174 5.57 -7.96 7.74
C ILE A 174 5.97 -8.78 6.52
N SER A 175 5.36 -8.47 5.40
CA SER A 175 5.77 -8.93 4.07
C SER A 175 6.04 -7.74 3.15
N VAL A 176 6.89 -7.92 2.14
CA VAL A 176 7.30 -6.84 1.21
C VAL A 176 6.96 -7.21 -0.22
N LYS A 177 6.34 -6.30 -0.95
CA LYS A 177 6.15 -6.42 -2.41
C LYS A 177 7.39 -5.90 -3.13
N LEU A 178 8.06 -6.80 -3.84
CA LEU A 178 9.18 -6.48 -4.72
C LEU A 178 8.65 -5.93 -6.04
N GLY A 179 8.50 -4.61 -6.12
CA GLY A 179 7.96 -3.93 -7.29
C GLY A 179 7.99 -2.41 -7.13
N GLY A 180 7.46 -1.69 -8.11
CA GLY A 180 7.37 -0.24 -8.06
C GLY A 180 8.69 0.52 -8.23
N LEU A 181 9.81 -0.16 -8.44
CA LEU A 181 11.14 0.46 -8.56
C LEU A 181 11.27 1.38 -9.78
N GLY A 182 10.39 1.21 -10.80
CA GLY A 182 10.33 2.09 -11.96
C GLY A 182 9.59 3.41 -11.75
N MET A 183 9.07 3.69 -10.55
CA MET A 183 8.36 4.94 -10.28
C MET A 183 9.31 6.14 -10.22
N GLU A 184 8.81 7.31 -10.61
CA GLU A 184 9.58 8.55 -10.63
C GLU A 184 10.12 8.93 -9.24
N VAL A 185 9.37 8.68 -8.18
CA VAL A 185 9.80 8.95 -6.80
C VAL A 185 11.08 8.21 -6.43
N ASN A 186 11.33 7.05 -7.06
CA ASN A 186 12.54 6.26 -6.88
C ASN A 186 13.69 6.73 -7.80
N GLY A 187 13.58 7.92 -8.42
CA GLY A 187 14.57 8.48 -9.34
C GLY A 187 14.62 7.81 -10.71
N CYS A 188 13.68 6.92 -10.99
CA CYS A 188 13.61 6.25 -12.29
C CYS A 188 13.10 7.22 -13.37
N LYS A 189 13.93 7.47 -14.37
CA LYS A 189 13.63 8.40 -15.47
C LYS A 189 13.62 7.69 -16.84
N PHE A 190 13.57 6.35 -16.88
CA PHE A 190 13.60 5.57 -18.12
C PHE A 190 12.49 5.95 -19.11
N TYR A 191 11.34 6.40 -18.62
CA TYR A 191 10.24 6.88 -19.44
C TYR A 191 10.58 8.13 -20.29
N LYS A 192 11.69 8.84 -19.98
CA LYS A 192 12.20 9.96 -20.75
C LYS A 192 13.14 9.56 -21.89
N ASN A 193 13.56 8.28 -21.90
CA ASN A 193 14.48 7.79 -22.91
C ASN A 193 13.69 7.44 -24.20
N PRO A 194 14.30 7.60 -25.40
CA PRO A 194 13.67 7.27 -26.67
C PRO A 194 13.43 5.75 -26.85
N PHE A 195 14.17 4.93 -26.11
CA PHE A 195 14.06 3.46 -26.11
C PHE A 195 13.93 2.95 -24.68
N PRO A 196 13.21 1.82 -24.48
CA PRO A 196 13.13 1.18 -23.18
C PRO A 196 14.53 0.70 -22.72
N PRO A 197 14.77 0.68 -21.40
CA PRO A 197 16.03 0.15 -20.86
C PRO A 197 16.16 -1.36 -21.14
N SER A 198 17.39 -1.83 -21.26
CA SER A 198 17.69 -3.26 -21.29
C SER A 198 17.44 -3.92 -19.91
N SER A 199 17.36 -5.25 -19.90
CA SER A 199 17.24 -6.01 -18.64
C SER A 199 18.46 -5.83 -17.75
N ASP A 200 19.65 -5.67 -18.31
CA ASP A 200 20.88 -5.45 -17.54
C ASP A 200 20.87 -4.06 -16.88
N GLU A 201 20.46 -3.02 -17.59
CA GLU A 201 20.29 -1.66 -17.03
C GLU A 201 19.26 -1.63 -15.90
N LEU A 202 18.15 -2.36 -16.04
CA LEU A 202 17.14 -2.49 -14.97
C LEU A 202 17.71 -3.26 -13.77
N CYS A 203 18.42 -4.35 -14.02
CA CYS A 203 19.07 -5.14 -12.96
C CYS A 203 20.05 -4.28 -12.15
N ASP A 204 20.95 -3.58 -12.82
CA ASP A 204 21.96 -2.74 -12.16
C ASP A 204 21.32 -1.59 -11.38
N THR A 205 20.20 -1.06 -11.88
CA THR A 205 19.47 0.03 -11.22
C THR A 205 18.73 -0.46 -9.97
N TRP A 206 18.09 -1.63 -10.03
CA TRP A 206 17.17 -2.11 -8.99
C TRP A 206 17.77 -3.10 -8.00
N LYS A 207 18.83 -3.83 -8.39
CA LYS A 207 19.51 -4.82 -7.55
C LYS A 207 19.90 -4.34 -6.14
N PRO A 208 20.25 -3.05 -5.92
CA PRO A 208 20.57 -2.57 -4.56
C PRO A 208 19.41 -2.55 -3.57
N TRP A 209 18.18 -2.56 -4.08
CA TRP A 209 16.94 -2.49 -3.30
C TRP A 209 16.29 -3.88 -3.20
#